data_96dc7556fe1bd822de91e95ab15df40d
#
_entry.id   96dc7556fe1bd822de91e95ab15df40d
#
_cell.length_a   1.000
_cell.length_b   1.000
_cell.length_c   1.000
_cell.angle_alpha   90.00
_cell.angle_beta   90.00
_cell.angle_gamma   90.00
#
_symmetry.space_group_name_H-M   'P 1'
#
loop_
_entity.id
_entity.type
_entity.pdbx_description
1 polymer ?
#
loop_
_entity_poly.entity_id
_entity_poly.type
_entity_poly.pdbx_seq_one_letter_code
_entity_poly.pdbx_strand_id
1 'polypeptide(L)'
;MLVPALRFPEFTEEWKRIKVSDLLDFYSTNSLSWEQLEYEPNEPYNLHYGLIHVGLSTLIDLTKDKLPSIKDGNVPKKYELCKEGDIAFADASEDTNEVAKVVEFYNLGDKKVVCGLHTIHGRNNNGQTAKGFLGYCFSSTIFHNQIRRIAQ
;
A
#
# COMPACT_ATOMS: atom_id res chain seq x y z
N MET A 1 -20.02 17.43 -14.64
CA MET A 1 -18.90 18.18 -14.01
C MET A 1 -18.53 17.55 -12.68
N LEU A 2 -17.31 17.10 -12.55
CA LEU A 2 -16.83 16.45 -11.32
C LEU A 2 -16.03 17.45 -10.49
N VAL A 3 -16.75 18.32 -9.81
CA VAL A 3 -16.16 19.36 -8.96
C VAL A 3 -16.65 19.11 -7.53
N PRO A 4 -15.74 18.98 -6.56
CA PRO A 4 -16.18 18.86 -5.17
C PRO A 4 -16.88 20.15 -4.71
N ALA A 5 -17.90 19.98 -3.86
CA ALA A 5 -18.66 21.13 -3.32
C ALA A 5 -17.78 22.06 -2.46
N LEU A 6 -16.77 21.47 -1.81
CA LEU A 6 -15.77 22.20 -1.03
C LEU A 6 -14.39 21.90 -1.58
N ARG A 7 -13.62 22.96 -1.86
CA ARG A 7 -12.22 22.91 -2.28
C ARG A 7 -11.51 24.21 -1.95
N PHE A 8 -10.21 24.16 -1.85
CA PHE A 8 -9.40 25.37 -1.70
C PHE A 8 -9.44 26.20 -2.99
N PRO A 9 -9.45 27.54 -2.91
CA PRO A 9 -9.62 28.42 -4.06
C PRO A 9 -8.59 28.24 -5.19
N GLU A 10 -7.38 27.80 -4.85
CA GLU A 10 -6.29 27.56 -5.80
C GLU A 10 -6.50 26.36 -6.71
N PHE A 11 -7.40 25.44 -6.34
CA PHE A 11 -7.72 24.26 -7.14
C PHE A 11 -8.98 24.49 -7.95
N THR A 12 -8.84 24.82 -9.22
CA THR A 12 -9.94 25.20 -10.10
C THR A 12 -10.33 24.15 -11.13
N GLU A 13 -9.46 23.14 -11.33
CA GLU A 13 -9.69 22.09 -12.32
C GLU A 13 -10.73 21.05 -11.87
N GLU A 14 -11.36 20.40 -12.84
CA GLU A 14 -12.29 19.31 -12.59
C GLU A 14 -11.54 18.02 -12.23
N TRP A 15 -12.17 17.22 -11.38
CA TRP A 15 -11.68 15.87 -11.11
C TRP A 15 -11.88 14.98 -12.32
N LYS A 16 -10.86 14.22 -12.65
CA LYS A 16 -10.90 13.23 -13.73
C LYS A 16 -11.30 11.87 -13.18
N ARG A 17 -12.15 11.15 -13.91
CA ARG A 17 -12.38 9.72 -13.64
C ARG A 17 -11.28 8.92 -14.31
N ILE A 18 -10.54 8.16 -13.53
CA ILE A 18 -9.45 7.30 -14.01
C ILE A 18 -9.71 5.90 -13.49
N LYS A 19 -9.53 4.89 -14.32
CA LYS A 19 -9.54 3.50 -13.86
C LYS A 19 -8.30 3.20 -13.04
N VAL A 20 -8.42 2.33 -12.05
CA VAL A 20 -7.26 1.90 -11.24
C VAL A 20 -6.16 1.31 -12.12
N SER A 21 -6.53 0.55 -13.15
CA SER A 21 -5.60 -0.01 -14.13
C SER A 21 -4.81 1.03 -14.93
N ASP A 22 -5.36 2.24 -15.07
CA ASP A 22 -4.71 3.34 -15.79
C ASP A 22 -3.93 4.25 -14.82
N LEU A 23 -4.25 4.18 -13.54
CA LEU A 23 -3.62 4.96 -12.48
C LEU A 23 -2.38 4.28 -11.91
N LEU A 24 -2.44 2.95 -11.73
CA LEU A 24 -1.43 2.18 -11.03
C LEU A 24 -0.76 1.16 -11.95
N ASP A 25 0.56 1.09 -11.85
CA ASP A 25 1.32 -0.07 -12.26
C ASP A 25 1.47 -1.03 -11.07
N PHE A 26 1.40 -2.33 -11.33
CA PHE A 26 1.49 -3.36 -10.31
C PHE A 26 2.83 -4.08 -10.39
N TYR A 27 3.37 -4.42 -9.23
CA TYR A 27 4.69 -5.02 -9.08
C TYR A 27 4.60 -6.35 -8.34
N SER A 28 5.57 -7.21 -8.55
CA SER A 28 5.65 -8.51 -7.88
C SER A 28 5.86 -8.36 -6.38
N THR A 29 5.29 -9.29 -5.64
CA THR A 29 5.44 -9.42 -4.19
C THR A 29 6.03 -10.78 -3.86
N ASN A 30 6.53 -10.97 -2.64
CA ASN A 30 7.02 -12.27 -2.20
C ASN A 30 5.95 -13.05 -1.42
N SER A 31 6.25 -14.31 -1.14
CA SER A 31 5.38 -15.23 -0.40
C SER A 31 5.95 -15.66 0.95
N LEU A 32 6.81 -14.84 1.55
CA LEU A 32 7.46 -15.19 2.80
C LEU A 32 6.47 -15.21 3.97
N SER A 33 6.50 -16.29 4.74
CA SER A 33 5.71 -16.44 5.96
C SER A 33 6.38 -15.74 7.14
N TRP A 34 5.67 -15.62 8.25
CA TRP A 34 6.21 -15.05 9.49
C TRP A 34 7.48 -15.76 10.00
N GLU A 35 7.61 -17.04 9.76
CA GLU A 35 8.78 -17.84 10.15
C GLU A 35 10.08 -17.40 9.47
N GLN A 36 9.95 -16.75 8.30
CA GLN A 36 11.07 -16.26 7.50
C GLN A 36 11.38 -14.78 7.77
N LEU A 37 10.68 -14.18 8.71
CA LEU A 37 10.82 -12.77 9.09
C LEU A 37 11.32 -12.64 10.52
N GLU A 38 11.96 -11.51 10.83
CA GLU A 38 12.47 -11.17 12.16
C GLU A 38 12.47 -9.66 12.39
N TYR A 39 12.50 -9.22 13.62
CA TYR A 39 12.56 -7.80 13.97
C TYR A 39 13.99 -7.34 14.31
N GLU A 40 14.93 -7.72 13.46
CA GLU A 40 16.32 -7.28 13.55
C GLU A 40 16.59 -6.19 12.48
N PRO A 41 17.59 -5.31 12.72
CA PRO A 41 17.89 -4.21 11.79
C PRO A 41 18.65 -4.72 10.54
N ASN A 42 18.01 -5.54 9.74
CA ASN A 42 18.56 -6.12 8.54
C ASN A 42 17.67 -5.76 7.32
N GLU A 43 18.27 -5.37 6.22
CA GLU A 43 17.53 -5.03 4.97
C GLU A 43 17.52 -6.22 3.99
N PRO A 44 16.47 -6.37 3.19
CA PRO A 44 15.27 -5.53 3.10
C PRO A 44 14.24 -5.83 4.20
N TYR A 45 13.48 -4.82 4.58
CA TYR A 45 12.27 -4.97 5.40
C TYR A 45 11.11 -5.48 4.55
N ASN A 46 10.16 -6.16 5.17
CA ASN A 46 9.05 -6.82 4.48
C ASN A 46 7.69 -6.41 5.05
N LEU A 47 6.80 -5.96 4.18
CA LEU A 47 5.42 -5.71 4.56
C LEU A 47 4.59 -6.98 4.41
N HIS A 48 4.31 -7.66 5.51
CA HIS A 48 3.38 -8.78 5.56
C HIS A 48 1.94 -8.26 5.67
N TYR A 49 0.98 -8.89 4.97
CA TYR A 49 -0.43 -8.46 4.96
C TYR A 49 -1.05 -8.35 6.36
N GLY A 50 -0.64 -9.19 7.30
CA GLY A 50 -1.11 -9.15 8.68
C GLY A 50 -0.88 -7.80 9.36
N LEU A 51 0.17 -7.07 8.99
CA LEU A 51 0.45 -5.73 9.52
C LEU A 51 -0.47 -4.66 8.93
N ILE A 52 -1.00 -4.89 7.73
CA ILE A 52 -2.01 -4.01 7.13
C ILE A 52 -3.31 -4.09 7.94
N HIS A 53 -3.67 -5.29 8.39
CA HIS A 53 -4.87 -5.49 9.20
C HIS A 53 -4.70 -4.98 10.63
N VAL A 54 -3.53 -5.20 11.21
CA VAL A 54 -3.26 -4.86 12.63
C VAL A 54 -1.84 -4.28 12.76
N GLY A 55 -1.74 -3.07 13.27
CA GLY A 55 -0.47 -2.46 13.66
C GLY A 55 0.01 -1.28 12.84
N LEU A 56 -0.46 -1.11 11.60
CA LEU A 56 -0.11 0.01 10.76
C LEU A 56 -1.29 0.96 10.55
N SER A 57 -0.98 2.25 10.48
CA SER A 57 -1.93 3.26 10.00
C SER A 57 -1.97 3.30 8.47
N THR A 58 -2.95 4.00 7.91
CA THR A 58 -3.10 4.16 6.45
C THR A 58 -1.84 4.71 5.79
N LEU A 59 -1.14 5.63 6.43
CA LEU A 59 0.15 6.15 5.98
C LEU A 59 1.27 5.55 6.82
N ILE A 60 2.14 4.77 6.20
CA ILE A 60 3.31 4.17 6.85
C ILE A 60 4.43 5.21 6.93
N ASP A 61 4.92 5.44 8.14
CA ASP A 61 6.10 6.27 8.41
C ASP A 61 7.15 5.44 9.16
N LEU A 62 8.17 4.97 8.46
CA LEU A 62 9.20 4.09 9.02
C LEU A 62 10.23 4.80 9.92
N THR A 63 10.05 6.08 10.17
CA THR A 63 10.71 6.75 11.28
C THR A 63 10.05 6.43 12.63
N LYS A 64 8.83 5.95 12.62
CA LYS A 64 7.99 5.62 13.78
C LYS A 64 7.50 4.18 13.76
N ASP A 65 7.01 3.72 12.60
CA ASP A 65 6.50 2.37 12.40
C ASP A 65 7.64 1.37 12.26
N LYS A 66 7.38 0.12 12.66
CA LYS A 66 8.34 -0.97 12.53
C LYS A 66 7.80 -2.04 11.59
N LEU A 67 8.64 -2.43 10.64
CA LEU A 67 8.42 -3.61 9.81
C LEU A 67 9.46 -4.67 10.17
N PRO A 68 9.12 -5.96 10.05
CA PRO A 68 10.11 -7.03 10.15
C PRO A 68 11.06 -6.98 8.94
N SER A 69 12.26 -7.45 9.14
CA SER A 69 13.22 -7.73 8.08
C SER A 69 13.11 -9.18 7.61
N ILE A 70 13.69 -9.48 6.48
CA ILE A 70 13.80 -10.85 5.97
C ILE A 70 15.04 -11.50 6.57
N LYS A 71 14.85 -12.68 7.19
CA LYS A 71 15.97 -13.48 7.74
C LYS A 71 17.00 -13.80 6.66
N ASP A 72 18.27 -13.85 7.04
CA ASP A 72 19.35 -14.25 6.16
C ASP A 72 19.06 -15.58 5.47
N GLY A 73 19.41 -15.66 4.20
CA GLY A 73 19.13 -16.85 3.37
C GLY A 73 17.73 -16.95 2.79
N ASN A 74 16.78 -16.09 3.23
CA ASN A 74 15.41 -16.07 2.71
C ASN A 74 15.13 -14.91 1.75
N VAL A 75 16.08 -13.98 1.57
CA VAL A 75 15.92 -12.85 0.66
C VAL A 75 15.75 -13.35 -0.77
N PRO A 76 14.64 -13.01 -1.45
CA PRO A 76 14.44 -13.44 -2.84
C PRO A 76 15.56 -12.93 -3.76
N LYS A 77 15.90 -13.72 -4.76
CA LYS A 77 16.91 -13.31 -5.77
C LYS A 77 16.48 -12.11 -6.60
N LYS A 78 15.17 -11.96 -6.79
CA LYS A 78 14.56 -10.82 -7.50
C LYS A 78 13.42 -10.29 -6.66
N TYR A 79 13.37 -9.00 -6.48
CA TYR A 79 12.30 -8.30 -5.78
C TYR A 79 12.21 -6.85 -6.25
N GLU A 80 11.06 -6.25 -6.05
CA GLU A 80 10.83 -4.82 -6.31
C GLU A 80 10.85 -4.05 -5.00
N LEU A 81 11.68 -3.03 -4.94
CA LEU A 81 11.71 -2.12 -3.78
C LEU A 81 10.52 -1.16 -3.83
N CYS A 82 9.89 -0.97 -2.69
CA CYS A 82 8.89 0.07 -2.49
C CYS A 82 9.52 1.46 -2.60
N LYS A 83 8.76 2.39 -3.14
CA LYS A 83 9.08 3.82 -3.17
C LYS A 83 8.05 4.60 -2.38
N GLU A 84 8.40 5.77 -1.91
CA GLU A 84 7.44 6.67 -1.27
C GLU A 84 6.31 7.01 -2.26
N GLY A 85 5.07 6.94 -1.75
CA GLY A 85 3.86 7.06 -2.56
C GLY A 85 3.32 5.73 -3.11
N ASP A 86 4.07 4.62 -3.04
CA ASP A 86 3.57 3.30 -3.37
C ASP A 86 2.48 2.89 -2.37
N ILE A 87 1.57 2.05 -2.83
CA ILE A 87 0.50 1.49 -2.01
C ILE A 87 0.58 -0.03 -1.98
N ALA A 88 0.07 -0.61 -0.92
CA ALA A 88 -0.11 -2.05 -0.79
C ALA A 88 -1.53 -2.34 -0.29
N PHE A 89 -2.24 -3.21 -1.02
CA PHE A 89 -3.53 -3.75 -0.60
C PHE A 89 -3.33 -5.13 0.01
N ALA A 90 -4.08 -5.44 1.07
CA ALA A 90 -4.20 -6.82 1.53
C ALA A 90 -5.18 -7.57 0.63
N ASP A 91 -4.74 -8.66 -0.01
CA ASP A 91 -5.60 -9.46 -0.90
C ASP A 91 -6.35 -10.57 -0.17
N ALA A 92 -6.03 -10.81 1.10
CA ALA A 92 -6.63 -11.84 1.94
C ALA A 92 -7.06 -11.28 3.30
N SER A 93 -8.22 -11.72 3.78
CA SER A 93 -8.72 -11.47 5.13
C SER A 93 -9.76 -12.52 5.50
N GLU A 94 -9.85 -12.85 6.78
CA GLU A 94 -10.96 -13.65 7.34
C GLU A 94 -12.27 -12.86 7.38
N ASP A 95 -12.20 -11.54 7.41
CA ASP A 95 -13.34 -10.63 7.36
C ASP A 95 -13.42 -9.92 6.00
N THR A 96 -14.55 -10.06 5.31
CA THR A 96 -14.82 -9.38 4.03
C THR A 96 -14.77 -7.86 4.12
N ASN A 97 -14.95 -7.29 5.31
CA ASN A 97 -14.81 -5.85 5.55
C ASN A 97 -13.35 -5.37 5.51
N GLU A 98 -12.40 -6.28 5.71
CA GLU A 98 -10.97 -5.98 5.76
C GLU A 98 -10.24 -6.33 4.45
N VAL A 99 -10.92 -7.02 3.52
CA VAL A 99 -10.33 -7.31 2.19
C VAL A 99 -10.06 -6.01 1.45
N ALA A 100 -8.90 -5.95 0.80
CA ALA A 100 -8.37 -4.76 0.12
C ALA A 100 -8.13 -3.55 1.03
N LYS A 101 -8.00 -3.75 2.33
CA LYS A 101 -7.46 -2.73 3.21
C LYS A 101 -6.10 -2.28 2.67
N VAL A 102 -5.87 -0.98 2.65
CA VAL A 102 -4.73 -0.37 1.96
C VAL A 102 -3.86 0.42 2.93
N VAL A 103 -2.57 0.43 2.62
CA VAL A 103 -1.60 1.34 3.23
C VAL A 103 -0.80 2.03 2.13
N GLU A 104 -0.32 3.24 2.39
CA GLU A 104 0.59 3.97 1.52
C GLU A 104 1.93 4.16 2.23
N PHE A 105 3.02 3.92 1.52
CA PHE A 105 4.38 4.20 2.01
C PHE A 105 4.63 5.71 1.94
N TYR A 106 4.35 6.39 3.03
CA TYR A 106 4.46 7.85 3.11
C TYR A 106 5.89 8.32 3.36
N ASN A 107 6.60 7.64 4.28
CA ASN A 107 7.99 7.95 4.62
C ASN A 107 8.74 6.63 4.87
N LEU A 108 9.70 6.32 4.01
CA LEU A 108 10.50 5.10 4.13
C LEU A 108 11.69 5.24 5.10
N GLY A 109 12.08 6.46 5.51
CA GLY A 109 13.21 6.68 6.41
C GLY A 109 14.50 6.09 5.87
N ASP A 110 14.75 6.19 4.56
CA ASP A 110 15.89 5.61 3.82
C ASP A 110 16.02 4.08 3.90
N LYS A 111 14.97 3.38 4.35
CA LYS A 111 14.96 1.92 4.45
C LYS A 111 14.52 1.27 3.13
N LYS A 112 15.12 0.12 2.82
CA LYS A 112 14.72 -0.74 1.71
C LYS A 112 13.58 -1.64 2.16
N VAL A 113 12.45 -1.54 1.49
CA VAL A 113 11.23 -2.27 1.82
C VAL A 113 10.70 -3.01 0.61
N VAL A 114 10.17 -4.20 0.82
CA VAL A 114 9.48 -5.01 -0.19
C VAL A 114 8.08 -5.37 0.30
N CYS A 115 7.16 -5.54 -0.64
CA CYS A 115 5.83 -6.06 -0.33
C CYS A 115 5.85 -7.58 -0.26
N GLY A 116 5.22 -8.12 0.78
CA GLY A 116 5.25 -9.53 1.13
C GLY A 116 3.98 -10.30 0.80
N LEU A 117 3.82 -11.40 1.49
CA LEU A 117 2.71 -12.35 1.35
C LEU A 117 1.35 -11.66 1.41
N HIS A 118 0.46 -12.05 0.49
CA HIS A 118 -0.91 -11.56 0.39
C HIS A 118 -1.03 -10.03 0.31
N THR A 119 -0.08 -9.40 -0.39
CA THR A 119 -0.15 -7.97 -0.71
C THR A 119 -0.19 -7.77 -2.22
N ILE A 120 -0.86 -6.70 -2.64
CA ILE A 120 -0.84 -6.21 -4.03
C ILE A 120 -0.10 -4.87 -4.00
N HIS A 121 1.06 -4.82 -4.64
CA HIS A 121 1.93 -3.65 -4.68
C HIS A 121 1.60 -2.80 -5.91
N GLY A 122 1.15 -1.57 -5.68
CA GLY A 122 0.80 -0.60 -6.72
C GLY A 122 1.63 0.68 -6.63
N ARG A 123 1.88 1.27 -7.78
CA ARG A 123 2.64 2.54 -7.91
C ARG A 123 2.00 3.45 -8.94
N ASN A 124 1.81 4.71 -8.60
CA ASN A 124 1.43 5.75 -9.54
C ASN A 124 2.70 6.36 -10.17
N ASN A 125 3.09 5.86 -11.34
CA ASN A 125 4.25 6.38 -12.08
C ASN A 125 3.98 7.69 -12.81
N ASN A 126 2.71 8.11 -12.90
CA ASN A 126 2.31 9.31 -13.66
C ASN A 126 2.34 10.60 -12.82
N GLY A 127 2.57 10.51 -11.52
CA GLY A 127 2.65 11.67 -10.62
C GLY A 127 1.36 12.49 -10.53
N GLN A 128 0.21 11.88 -10.81
CA GLN A 128 -1.09 12.57 -10.87
C GLN A 128 -1.74 12.81 -9.51
N THR A 129 -1.18 12.24 -8.45
CA THR A 129 -1.72 12.36 -7.10
C THR A 129 -0.65 12.83 -6.13
N ALA A 130 -1.06 13.62 -5.14
CA ALA A 130 -0.18 14.00 -4.05
C ALA A 130 0.16 12.80 -3.17
N LYS A 131 1.36 12.78 -2.60
CA LYS A 131 1.78 11.77 -1.62
C LYS A 131 0.84 11.80 -0.40
N GLY A 132 0.37 10.65 0.02
CA GLY A 132 -0.62 10.50 1.08
C GLY A 132 -2.08 10.45 0.60
N PHE A 133 -2.36 10.86 -0.64
CA PHE A 133 -3.72 10.90 -1.16
C PHE A 133 -4.29 9.51 -1.44
N LEU A 134 -3.50 8.62 -2.06
CA LEU A 134 -4.01 7.30 -2.50
C LEU A 134 -4.39 6.41 -1.33
N GLY A 135 -3.62 6.42 -0.25
CA GLY A 135 -3.94 5.65 0.94
C GLY A 135 -5.34 5.98 1.48
N TYR A 136 -5.66 7.24 1.62
CA TYR A 136 -6.98 7.68 2.07
C TYR A 136 -8.07 7.49 1.02
N CYS A 137 -7.76 7.73 -0.26
CA CYS A 137 -8.70 7.53 -1.37
C CYS A 137 -9.19 6.08 -1.43
N PHE A 138 -8.27 5.13 -1.40
CA PHE A 138 -8.59 3.70 -1.46
C PHE A 138 -9.16 3.15 -0.14
N SER A 139 -8.94 3.82 0.99
CA SER A 139 -9.58 3.51 2.27
C SER A 139 -11.01 4.04 2.35
N SER A 140 -11.45 4.88 1.41
CA SER A 140 -12.80 5.44 1.44
C SER A 140 -13.87 4.36 1.25
N THR A 141 -15.03 4.55 1.89
CA THR A 141 -16.19 3.64 1.79
C THR A 141 -16.66 3.47 0.34
N ILE A 142 -16.58 4.52 -0.47
CA ILE A 142 -16.99 4.49 -1.88
C ILE A 142 -16.13 3.48 -2.66
N PHE A 143 -14.83 3.50 -2.46
CA PHE A 143 -13.91 2.58 -3.12
C PHE A 143 -14.03 1.17 -2.54
N HIS A 144 -13.98 1.04 -1.21
CA HIS A 144 -13.98 -0.23 -0.51
C HIS A 144 -15.27 -1.05 -0.77
N ASN A 145 -16.43 -0.42 -0.85
CA ASN A 145 -17.69 -1.09 -1.14
C ASN A 145 -17.71 -1.76 -2.53
N GLN A 146 -16.95 -1.28 -3.50
CA GLN A 146 -16.85 -1.92 -4.80
C GLN A 146 -16.12 -3.27 -4.70
N ILE A 147 -15.08 -3.33 -3.90
CA ILE A 147 -14.27 -4.55 -3.70
C ILE A 147 -15.04 -5.58 -2.88
N ARG A 148 -15.71 -5.17 -1.81
CA ARG A 148 -16.53 -6.06 -0.98
C ARG A 148 -17.56 -6.84 -1.77
N ARG A 149 -18.13 -6.25 -2.81
CA ARG A 149 -19.13 -6.92 -3.67
C ARG A 149 -18.52 -8.06 -4.50
N ILE A 150 -17.23 -7.99 -4.78
CA ILE A 150 -16.53 -8.99 -5.59
C ILE A 150 -15.94 -10.10 -4.71
N ALA A 151 -15.63 -9.77 -3.47
CA ALA A 151 -15.02 -10.69 -2.51
C ALA A 151 -16.01 -11.66 -1.80
N GLN A 152 -17.29 -11.61 -2.14
CA GLN A 152 -18.35 -12.49 -1.58
C GLN A 152 -18.37 -13.86 -2.24
#